data_c0eb8f60772e97629b9c77da78fcbc79
#
_entry.id   c0eb8f60772e97629b9c77da78fcbc79
#
_cell.length_a   1.000
_cell.length_b   1.000
_cell.length_c   1.000
_cell.angle_alpha   90.00
_cell.angle_beta   90.00
_cell.angle_gamma   90.00
#
_symmetry.space_group_name_H-M   'P 1'
#
loop_
_entity.id
_entity.type
_entity.pdbx_description
1 polymer ?
#
loop_
_entity_poly.entity_id
_entity_poly.type
_entity_poly.pdbx_seq_one_letter_code
_entity_poly.pdbx_strand_id
1 'polypeptide(L)'
;RGEVGVAPRFVGKEIDQPKGPPIGKVKECCGYPLAASRGFRLSFYWLAWEAEYANEPYDTGIYTRDGFYLGRFPRAFVFELKLEGSGILRDGRIINYDGDCAYGVGTCFRAVDPKEHPVGVGGQGRPLEPYRSVAIDPRLVPIGTPLYIPELRGLRLASGGLHDGCVRADDTGGGIKHRKVDFFV
;
A
#
# COMPACT_ATOMS: atom_id res chain seq x y z
N ARG A 1 29.24 3.92 -5.11
CA ARG A 1 28.57 3.79 -3.79
C ARG A 1 27.47 4.83 -3.79
N GLY A 2 26.23 4.44 -4.14
CA GLY A 2 25.05 5.28 -4.08
C GLY A 2 24.40 5.09 -2.72
N GLU A 3 24.18 6.17 -2.00
CA GLU A 3 23.38 6.19 -0.79
C GLU A 3 21.92 5.91 -1.16
N VAL A 4 21.41 4.78 -0.69
CA VAL A 4 19.98 4.46 -0.76
C VAL A 4 19.31 5.25 0.35
N GLY A 5 18.57 6.30 -0.02
CA GLY A 5 17.83 7.13 0.93
C GLY A 5 16.78 6.28 1.65
N VAL A 6 16.88 6.24 2.97
CA VAL A 6 15.90 5.64 3.87
C VAL A 6 14.62 6.46 3.77
N ALA A 7 13.52 5.83 3.40
CA ALA A 7 12.21 6.45 3.43
C ALA A 7 11.89 6.86 4.89
N PRO A 8 11.36 8.07 5.14
CA PRO A 8 11.04 8.50 6.49
C PRO A 8 9.90 7.66 7.06
N ARG A 9 10.12 7.05 8.23
CA ARG A 9 9.09 6.41 9.04
C ARG A 9 8.07 7.45 9.46
N PHE A 10 6.90 7.44 8.86
CA PHE A 10 5.76 8.19 9.38
C PHE A 10 5.08 7.38 10.50
N VAL A 11 5.42 7.68 11.75
CA VAL A 11 4.62 7.27 12.91
C VAL A 11 3.32 8.05 12.84
N GLY A 12 2.19 7.35 12.71
CA GLY A 12 0.87 7.94 12.53
C GLY A 12 0.54 8.97 13.60
N LYS A 13 0.66 10.24 13.24
CA LYS A 13 -0.01 11.33 13.94
C LYS A 13 -1.31 11.61 13.20
N GLU A 14 -2.40 11.57 13.94
CA GLU A 14 -3.68 12.11 13.50
C GLU A 14 -3.45 13.55 13.03
N ILE A 15 -3.61 13.77 11.73
CA ILE A 15 -3.45 15.13 11.15
C ILE A 15 -4.75 15.85 11.42
N ASP A 16 -4.72 16.86 12.29
CA ASP A 16 -5.80 17.85 12.45
C ASP A 16 -6.18 18.37 11.06
N GLN A 17 -7.44 18.18 10.70
CA GLN A 17 -7.94 18.56 9.39
C GLN A 17 -7.81 20.08 9.21
N PRO A 18 -7.01 20.57 8.26
CA PRO A 18 -7.07 21.96 7.87
C PRO A 18 -8.47 22.20 7.27
N LYS A 19 -9.17 23.21 7.75
CA LYS A 19 -10.40 23.71 7.12
C LYS A 19 -10.04 24.14 5.71
N GLY A 20 -10.18 23.22 4.75
CA GLY A 20 -9.87 23.48 3.35
C GLY A 20 -10.77 24.59 2.78
N PRO A 21 -10.28 25.36 1.80
CA PRO A 21 -11.06 26.34 1.09
C PRO A 21 -12.27 25.69 0.42
N PRO A 22 -13.36 26.43 0.18
CA PRO A 22 -14.55 25.90 -0.47
C PRO A 22 -14.19 25.29 -1.82
N ILE A 23 -14.83 24.17 -2.14
CA ILE A 23 -14.63 23.37 -3.36
C ILE A 23 -14.90 24.26 -4.58
N GLY A 24 -13.90 25.00 -5.01
CA GLY A 24 -13.86 25.61 -6.33
C GLY A 24 -13.70 24.48 -7.35
N LYS A 25 -14.39 24.60 -8.49
CA LYS A 25 -14.48 23.65 -9.61
C LYS A 25 -13.35 22.62 -9.63
N VAL A 26 -13.66 21.41 -9.12
CA VAL A 26 -12.70 20.31 -9.06
C VAL A 26 -12.32 19.95 -10.48
N LYS A 27 -11.06 20.11 -10.83
CA LYS A 27 -10.53 19.61 -12.09
C LYS A 27 -10.69 18.10 -12.10
N GLU A 28 -11.17 17.58 -13.21
CA GLU A 28 -11.33 16.17 -13.49
C GLU A 28 -10.03 15.41 -13.19
N CYS A 29 -10.09 14.42 -12.28
CA CYS A 29 -9.03 13.43 -12.21
C CYS A 29 -9.18 12.50 -13.40
N CYS A 30 -8.21 12.50 -14.30
CA CYS A 30 -8.20 11.62 -15.47
C CYS A 30 -9.47 11.76 -16.36
N GLY A 31 -10.10 12.94 -16.40
CA GLY A 31 -11.24 13.21 -17.29
C GLY A 31 -12.59 12.72 -16.79
N TYR A 32 -12.73 12.31 -15.54
CA TYR A 32 -14.00 11.84 -14.98
C TYR A 32 -14.61 12.85 -14.01
N PRO A 33 -15.93 13.12 -14.07
CA PRO A 33 -16.62 13.92 -13.08
C PRO A 33 -16.64 13.18 -11.73
N LEU A 34 -16.29 13.88 -10.66
CA LEU A 34 -16.19 13.29 -9.33
C LEU A 34 -17.46 13.49 -8.53
N ALA A 35 -18.02 12.40 -8.00
CA ALA A 35 -19.03 12.49 -6.95
C ALA A 35 -18.35 12.90 -5.65
N ALA A 36 -18.85 13.97 -5.00
CA ALA A 36 -18.33 14.39 -3.70
C ALA A 36 -18.84 13.46 -2.60
N SER A 37 -17.92 12.93 -1.79
CA SER A 37 -18.23 12.21 -0.56
C SER A 37 -17.41 12.77 0.60
N ARG A 38 -17.97 12.74 1.82
CA ARG A 38 -17.33 13.27 3.01
C ARG A 38 -17.17 12.18 4.08
N GLY A 39 -16.28 12.43 5.05
CA GLY A 39 -16.13 11.59 6.22
C GLY A 39 -15.33 10.30 5.95
N PHE A 40 -14.44 10.32 4.96
CA PHE A 40 -13.40 9.29 4.82
C PHE A 40 -12.23 9.63 5.74
N ARG A 41 -11.63 8.58 6.32
CA ARG A 41 -10.39 8.67 7.09
C ARG A 41 -9.25 8.18 6.21
N LEU A 42 -8.22 9.01 6.05
CA LEU A 42 -7.01 8.71 5.29
C LEU A 42 -5.94 8.13 6.24
N SER A 43 -5.33 7.05 5.85
CA SER A 43 -4.10 6.47 6.41
C SER A 43 -3.10 6.15 5.30
N PHE A 44 -1.95 5.62 5.66
CA PHE A 44 -0.86 5.36 4.73
C PHE A 44 -0.37 3.93 4.92
N TYR A 45 0.01 3.26 3.82
CA TYR A 45 0.70 1.99 3.82
C TYR A 45 1.86 2.01 2.82
N TRP A 46 2.76 1.08 2.98
CA TRP A 46 4.01 1.03 2.22
C TRP A 46 4.43 -0.40 1.93
N LEU A 47 5.52 -0.55 1.18
CA LEU A 47 6.12 -1.84 0.90
C LEU A 47 6.99 -2.27 2.10
N ALA A 48 6.66 -3.39 2.75
CA ALA A 48 7.50 -3.95 3.80
C ALA A 48 8.89 -4.29 3.25
N TRP A 49 9.95 -3.89 3.93
CA TRP A 49 11.32 -4.09 3.43
C TRP A 49 12.13 -4.98 4.36
N GLU A 50 12.47 -6.20 3.90
CA GLU A 50 13.23 -7.17 4.69
C GLU A 50 14.56 -6.59 5.23
N ALA A 51 15.23 -5.73 4.47
CA ALA A 51 16.51 -5.17 4.85
C ALA A 51 16.47 -4.35 6.16
N GLU A 52 15.31 -3.80 6.53
CA GLU A 52 15.13 -3.07 7.80
C GLU A 52 15.23 -3.97 9.02
N TYR A 53 15.03 -5.29 8.83
CA TYR A 53 15.05 -6.33 9.87
C TYR A 53 16.29 -7.22 9.81
N ALA A 54 17.34 -6.83 9.08
CA ALA A 54 18.50 -7.66 8.79
C ALA A 54 19.28 -8.14 10.04
N ASN A 55 19.12 -7.44 11.16
CA ASN A 55 19.79 -7.76 12.44
C ASN A 55 18.92 -8.63 13.36
N GLU A 56 17.70 -8.99 12.96
CA GLU A 56 16.81 -9.85 13.73
C GLU A 56 16.97 -11.32 13.37
N PRO A 57 16.59 -12.26 14.28
CA PRO A 57 16.65 -13.69 14.00
C PRO A 57 15.73 -14.07 12.83
N TYR A 58 16.24 -14.88 11.91
CA TYR A 58 15.47 -15.46 10.78
C TYR A 58 14.78 -16.75 11.24
N ASP A 59 13.72 -16.65 12.03
CA ASP A 59 13.06 -17.75 12.70
C ASP A 59 11.66 -18.10 12.17
N THR A 60 11.09 -17.27 11.31
CA THR A 60 9.71 -17.39 10.86
C THR A 60 9.63 -17.79 9.38
N GLY A 61 9.06 -18.97 9.12
CA GLY A 61 8.84 -19.48 7.75
C GLY A 61 7.58 -18.91 7.11
N ILE A 62 7.64 -18.58 5.82
CA ILE A 62 6.49 -18.22 5.00
C ILE A 62 6.27 -19.23 3.87
N TYR A 63 5.02 -19.38 3.46
CA TYR A 63 4.58 -20.44 2.54
C TYR A 63 3.56 -19.89 1.54
N THR A 64 3.45 -20.57 0.40
CA THR A 64 2.33 -20.39 -0.54
C THR A 64 1.09 -21.16 -0.06
N ARG A 65 -0.05 -20.94 -0.71
CA ARG A 65 -1.31 -21.62 -0.38
C ARG A 65 -1.26 -23.14 -0.56
N ASP A 66 -0.46 -23.63 -1.48
CA ASP A 66 -0.22 -25.04 -1.74
C ASP A 66 0.90 -25.64 -0.90
N GLY A 67 1.40 -24.89 0.09
CA GLY A 67 2.38 -25.34 1.09
C GLY A 67 3.83 -25.27 0.62
N PHE A 68 4.13 -24.65 -0.52
CA PHE A 68 5.50 -24.45 -0.95
C PHE A 68 6.22 -23.46 -0.03
N TYR A 69 7.41 -23.82 0.42
CA TYR A 69 8.21 -23.00 1.32
C TYR A 69 8.94 -21.89 0.56
N LEU A 70 8.66 -20.63 0.90
CA LEU A 70 9.25 -19.46 0.25
C LEU A 70 10.54 -18.97 0.91
N GLY A 71 10.74 -19.32 2.19
CA GLY A 71 11.93 -18.93 2.94
C GLY A 71 11.64 -18.69 4.42
N ARG A 72 12.71 -18.37 5.16
CA ARG A 72 12.66 -18.00 6.58
C ARG A 72 13.11 -16.56 6.74
N PHE A 73 12.37 -15.81 7.53
CA PHE A 73 12.52 -14.35 7.65
C PHE A 73 12.39 -13.92 9.12
N PRO A 74 12.85 -12.70 9.45
CA PRO A 74 12.57 -12.12 10.75
C PRO A 74 11.08 -12.01 11.03
N ARG A 75 10.69 -12.39 12.24
CA ARG A 75 9.27 -12.42 12.64
C ARG A 75 8.60 -11.06 12.48
N ALA A 76 9.29 -9.97 12.85
CA ALA A 76 8.75 -8.62 12.73
C ALA A 76 8.49 -8.24 11.26
N PHE A 77 9.43 -8.59 10.35
CA PHE A 77 9.22 -8.42 8.91
C PHE A 77 7.97 -9.18 8.42
N VAL A 78 7.79 -10.45 8.83
CA VAL A 78 6.63 -11.25 8.40
C VAL A 78 5.31 -10.64 8.89
N PHE A 79 5.28 -10.06 10.09
CA PHE A 79 4.11 -9.35 10.58
C PHE A 79 3.83 -8.06 9.81
N GLU A 80 4.86 -7.29 9.49
CA GLU A 80 4.72 -6.10 8.65
C GLU A 80 4.25 -6.48 7.23
N LEU A 81 4.88 -7.48 6.62
CA LEU A 81 4.46 -8.02 5.31
C LEU A 81 2.97 -8.44 5.31
N LYS A 82 2.49 -9.05 6.39
CA LYS A 82 1.07 -9.39 6.53
C LYS A 82 0.18 -8.15 6.65
N LEU A 83 0.65 -7.12 7.34
CA LEU A 83 -0.10 -5.88 7.57
C LEU A 83 -0.19 -5.04 6.29
N GLU A 84 0.95 -4.85 5.63
CA GLU A 84 1.10 -4.00 4.44
C GLU A 84 0.64 -4.71 3.15
N GLY A 85 0.60 -6.04 3.16
CA GLY A 85 0.16 -6.86 2.04
C GLY A 85 1.23 -7.16 0.99
N SER A 86 2.28 -6.35 0.90
CA SER A 86 3.38 -6.52 -0.05
C SER A 86 4.72 -6.21 0.60
N GLY A 87 5.78 -6.87 0.15
CA GLY A 87 7.13 -6.60 0.64
C GLY A 87 8.20 -6.95 -0.37
N ILE A 88 9.37 -6.34 -0.21
CA ILE A 88 10.57 -6.62 -0.99
C ILE A 88 11.58 -7.37 -0.12
N LEU A 89 12.10 -8.47 -0.66
CA LEU A 89 13.15 -9.25 -0.04
C LEU A 89 14.54 -8.70 -0.40
N ARG A 90 15.54 -9.03 0.41
CA ARG A 90 16.94 -8.63 0.15
C ARG A 90 17.50 -9.19 -1.16
N ASP A 91 16.93 -10.28 -1.67
CA ASP A 91 17.29 -10.88 -2.95
C ASP A 91 16.52 -10.27 -4.15
N GLY A 92 15.69 -9.26 -3.91
CA GLY A 92 14.92 -8.55 -4.93
C GLY A 92 13.58 -9.18 -5.29
N ARG A 93 13.20 -10.32 -4.68
CA ARG A 93 11.85 -10.87 -4.87
C ARG A 93 10.80 -9.94 -4.25
N ILE A 94 9.69 -9.80 -4.93
CA ILE A 94 8.49 -9.16 -4.39
C ILE A 94 7.55 -10.25 -3.90
N ILE A 95 7.12 -10.11 -2.64
CA ILE A 95 6.21 -11.05 -1.98
C ILE A 95 4.89 -10.32 -1.71
N ASN A 96 3.79 -10.96 -2.12
CA ASN A 96 2.43 -10.46 -1.85
C ASN A 96 1.69 -11.39 -0.89
N TYR A 97 0.82 -10.78 -0.08
CA TYR A 97 -0.22 -11.48 0.67
C TYR A 97 -1.10 -12.29 -0.28
N ASP A 98 -1.39 -13.52 0.09
CA ASP A 98 -2.21 -14.43 -0.72
C ASP A 98 -3.32 -15.10 0.12
N GLY A 99 -3.71 -14.48 1.20
CA GLY A 99 -4.82 -14.92 2.04
C GLY A 99 -4.40 -15.77 3.24
N ASP A 100 -5.39 -16.14 4.05
CA ASP A 100 -5.18 -17.02 5.19
C ASP A 100 -4.99 -18.46 4.75
N CYS A 101 -4.17 -19.20 5.49
CA CYS A 101 -3.89 -20.62 5.23
C CYS A 101 -3.45 -21.36 6.50
N ALA A 102 -3.25 -22.69 6.39
CA ALA A 102 -2.86 -23.54 7.51
C ALA A 102 -1.35 -23.56 7.81
N TYR A 103 -0.52 -22.85 7.04
CA TYR A 103 0.94 -22.88 7.13
C TYR A 103 1.50 -21.68 7.89
N GLY A 104 2.72 -21.86 8.45
CA GLY A 104 3.50 -20.78 9.04
C GLY A 104 2.74 -19.98 10.11
N VAL A 105 2.58 -18.69 9.87
CA VAL A 105 1.88 -17.77 10.76
C VAL A 105 0.37 -17.66 10.49
N GLY A 106 -0.21 -18.65 9.83
CA GLY A 106 -1.63 -18.65 9.45
C GLY A 106 -1.96 -17.74 8.26
N THR A 107 -0.94 -17.31 7.54
CA THR A 107 -1.04 -16.44 6.36
C THR A 107 -0.11 -16.95 5.29
N CYS A 108 -0.62 -17.05 4.08
CA CYS A 108 0.14 -17.42 2.90
C CYS A 108 0.50 -16.22 2.04
N PHE A 109 1.58 -16.41 1.31
CA PHE A 109 2.16 -15.40 0.45
C PHE A 109 2.50 -16.00 -0.91
N ARG A 110 2.70 -15.16 -1.90
CA ARG A 110 3.19 -15.56 -3.21
C ARG A 110 4.27 -14.61 -3.71
N ALA A 111 5.25 -15.14 -4.41
CA ALA A 111 6.18 -14.30 -5.16
C ALA A 111 5.47 -13.77 -6.43
N VAL A 112 5.73 -12.54 -6.79
CA VAL A 112 5.26 -11.92 -8.03
C VAL A 112 6.46 -11.48 -8.87
N ASP A 113 6.29 -11.41 -10.18
CA ASP A 113 7.36 -10.95 -11.07
C ASP A 113 7.65 -9.46 -10.82
N PRO A 114 8.87 -9.10 -10.36
CA PRO A 114 9.21 -7.71 -10.07
C PRO A 114 9.28 -6.82 -11.32
N LYS A 115 9.33 -7.40 -12.53
CA LYS A 115 9.26 -6.62 -13.77
C LYS A 115 7.85 -6.15 -14.08
N GLU A 116 6.85 -6.96 -13.74
CA GLU A 116 5.44 -6.62 -13.94
C GLU A 116 4.87 -5.87 -12.72
N HIS A 117 5.33 -6.24 -11.53
CA HIS A 117 4.81 -5.75 -10.24
C HIS A 117 5.96 -5.33 -9.31
N PRO A 118 6.67 -4.24 -9.62
CA PRO A 118 7.89 -3.84 -8.89
C PRO A 118 7.63 -3.45 -7.44
N VAL A 119 6.40 -3.16 -7.07
CA VAL A 119 5.98 -2.79 -5.71
C VAL A 119 4.78 -3.60 -5.22
N GLY A 120 4.50 -4.75 -5.86
CA GLY A 120 3.43 -5.65 -5.48
C GLY A 120 2.16 -5.50 -6.30
N VAL A 121 1.16 -6.29 -5.91
CA VAL A 121 -0.13 -6.43 -6.60
C VAL A 121 -1.25 -6.14 -5.63
N GLY A 122 -2.11 -5.23 -6.00
CA GLY A 122 -3.31 -4.87 -5.26
C GLY A 122 -4.51 -5.77 -5.56
N GLY A 123 -5.68 -5.25 -5.23
CA GLY A 123 -6.96 -5.95 -5.43
C GLY A 123 -7.22 -6.29 -6.89
N GLN A 124 -7.77 -7.49 -7.12
CA GLN A 124 -8.08 -8.01 -8.47
C GLN A 124 -6.89 -8.08 -9.42
N GLY A 125 -5.66 -8.22 -8.89
CA GLY A 125 -4.46 -8.34 -9.72
C GLY A 125 -3.96 -7.01 -10.31
N ARG A 126 -4.43 -5.88 -9.82
CA ARG A 126 -4.00 -4.57 -10.34
C ARG A 126 -2.58 -4.24 -9.87
N PRO A 127 -1.74 -3.67 -10.74
CA PRO A 127 -0.43 -3.18 -10.32
C PRO A 127 -0.60 -2.01 -9.36
N LEU A 128 0.18 -2.03 -8.28
CA LEU A 128 0.29 -0.90 -7.36
C LEU A 128 1.23 0.16 -7.94
N GLU A 129 0.94 1.42 -7.65
CA GLU A 129 1.75 2.57 -8.04
C GLU A 129 1.90 3.50 -6.83
N PRO A 130 3.15 3.73 -6.33
CA PRO A 130 3.37 4.64 -5.22
C PRO A 130 2.82 6.03 -5.51
N TYR A 131 2.20 6.63 -4.51
CA TYR A 131 1.54 7.93 -4.59
C TYR A 131 0.39 8.03 -5.61
N ARG A 132 -0.11 6.90 -6.11
CA ARG A 132 -1.25 6.84 -7.04
C ARG A 132 -2.29 5.80 -6.65
N SER A 133 -1.88 4.71 -6.02
CA SER A 133 -2.79 3.65 -5.58
C SER A 133 -3.33 3.91 -4.17
N VAL A 134 -4.59 3.56 -3.96
CA VAL A 134 -5.20 3.53 -2.62
C VAL A 134 -5.91 2.21 -2.41
N ALA A 135 -5.84 1.70 -1.17
CA ALA A 135 -6.70 0.63 -0.70
C ALA A 135 -8.02 1.21 -0.15
N ILE A 136 -9.12 0.57 -0.48
CA ILE A 136 -10.49 1.01 -0.15
C ILE A 136 -11.38 -0.18 0.24
N ASP A 137 -12.57 0.12 0.75
CA ASP A 137 -13.66 -0.86 0.86
C ASP A 137 -14.36 -1.01 -0.51
N PRO A 138 -14.22 -2.14 -1.21
CA PRO A 138 -14.76 -2.32 -2.56
C PRO A 138 -16.30 -2.33 -2.59
N ARG A 139 -16.95 -2.44 -1.43
CA ARG A 139 -18.42 -2.32 -1.33
C ARG A 139 -18.89 -0.87 -1.46
N LEU A 140 -18.03 0.10 -1.15
CA LEU A 140 -18.32 1.54 -1.26
C LEU A 140 -17.73 2.15 -2.52
N VAL A 141 -16.53 1.73 -2.91
CA VAL A 141 -15.82 2.25 -4.09
C VAL A 141 -15.31 1.06 -4.89
N PRO A 142 -15.79 0.83 -6.11
CA PRO A 142 -15.31 -0.26 -6.95
C PRO A 142 -13.81 -0.14 -7.25
N ILE A 143 -13.12 -1.29 -7.34
CA ILE A 143 -11.72 -1.35 -7.78
C ILE A 143 -11.59 -0.76 -9.17
N GLY A 144 -10.53 0.02 -9.38
CA GLY A 144 -10.25 0.75 -10.61
C GLY A 144 -10.84 2.16 -10.67
N THR A 145 -11.66 2.54 -9.69
CA THR A 145 -12.29 3.87 -9.65
C THR A 145 -11.23 4.96 -9.43
N PRO A 146 -11.15 5.98 -10.31
CA PRO A 146 -10.35 7.17 -10.05
C PRO A 146 -10.99 8.01 -8.96
N LEU A 147 -10.17 8.55 -8.06
CA LEU A 147 -10.57 9.34 -6.91
C LEU A 147 -9.76 10.64 -6.85
N TYR A 148 -10.38 11.68 -6.31
CA TYR A 148 -9.69 12.90 -5.94
C TYR A 148 -9.72 13.06 -4.43
N ILE A 149 -8.55 13.15 -3.81
CA ILE A 149 -8.36 13.35 -2.37
C ILE A 149 -7.69 14.73 -2.19
N PRO A 150 -8.46 15.77 -1.83
CA PRO A 150 -7.93 17.12 -1.71
C PRO A 150 -6.76 17.25 -0.76
N GLU A 151 -6.74 16.42 0.30
CA GLU A 151 -5.69 16.41 1.34
C GLU A 151 -4.32 15.98 0.79
N LEU A 152 -4.30 15.24 -0.31
CA LEU A 152 -3.05 14.84 -0.97
C LEU A 152 -2.51 15.92 -1.92
N ARG A 153 -3.32 16.88 -2.32
CA ARG A 153 -2.88 17.93 -3.24
C ARG A 153 -1.81 18.81 -2.60
N GLY A 154 -0.68 18.94 -3.29
CA GLY A 154 0.46 19.70 -2.83
C GLY A 154 1.41 18.93 -1.93
N LEU A 155 1.15 17.63 -1.64
CA LEU A 155 2.10 16.74 -0.99
C LEU A 155 3.39 16.67 -1.84
N ARG A 156 4.54 16.88 -1.21
CA ARG A 156 5.83 16.74 -1.89
C ARG A 156 6.13 15.27 -2.14
N LEU A 157 6.41 14.94 -3.39
CA LEU A 157 6.83 13.61 -3.80
C LEU A 157 8.35 13.47 -3.69
N ALA A 158 8.83 12.26 -3.47
CA ALA A 158 10.27 11.96 -3.47
C ALA A 158 10.95 12.34 -4.80
N SER A 159 10.21 12.31 -5.92
CA SER A 159 10.65 12.76 -7.24
C SER A 159 10.83 14.27 -7.38
N GLY A 160 10.53 15.07 -6.35
CA GLY A 160 10.60 16.53 -6.35
C GLY A 160 9.34 17.25 -6.84
N GLY A 161 8.35 16.53 -7.37
CA GLY A 161 7.07 17.10 -7.79
C GLY A 161 6.09 17.31 -6.64
N LEU A 162 4.91 17.85 -6.98
CA LEU A 162 3.78 17.96 -6.07
C LEU A 162 2.65 17.04 -6.53
N HIS A 163 2.04 16.33 -5.57
CA HIS A 163 0.87 15.51 -5.83
C HIS A 163 -0.32 16.37 -6.25
N ASP A 164 -1.06 15.94 -7.25
CA ASP A 164 -2.21 16.66 -7.80
C ASP A 164 -3.53 16.34 -7.08
N GLY A 165 -3.53 15.37 -6.15
CA GLY A 165 -4.69 14.87 -5.43
C GLY A 165 -5.38 13.68 -6.12
N CYS A 166 -4.96 13.29 -7.33
CA CYS A 166 -5.58 12.20 -8.07
C CYS A 166 -4.95 10.86 -7.72
N VAL A 167 -5.79 9.88 -7.38
CA VAL A 167 -5.42 8.50 -7.06
C VAL A 167 -6.39 7.52 -7.69
N ARG A 168 -6.10 6.23 -7.61
CA ARG A 168 -6.98 5.17 -8.10
C ARG A 168 -7.16 4.09 -7.04
N ALA A 169 -8.38 3.60 -6.92
CA ALA A 169 -8.71 2.47 -6.04
C ALA A 169 -8.15 1.17 -6.62
N ASP A 170 -6.90 0.85 -6.31
CA ASP A 170 -6.22 -0.32 -6.87
C ASP A 170 -6.12 -1.47 -5.88
N ASP A 171 -6.40 -1.21 -4.59
CA ASP A 171 -6.16 -2.20 -3.56
C ASP A 171 -7.31 -2.32 -2.56
N THR A 172 -7.22 -3.37 -1.74
CA THR A 172 -8.13 -3.65 -0.64
C THR A 172 -7.34 -4.20 0.54
N GLY A 173 -7.81 -3.98 1.76
CA GLY A 173 -7.17 -4.53 2.94
C GLY A 173 -8.17 -5.10 3.93
N GLY A 174 -7.76 -6.09 4.72
CA GLY A 174 -8.59 -6.70 5.77
C GLY A 174 -9.09 -5.67 6.78
N GLY A 175 -8.25 -4.67 7.12
CA GLY A 175 -8.57 -3.55 8.01
C GLY A 175 -9.13 -2.31 7.31
N ILE A 176 -9.23 -2.31 5.96
CA ILE A 176 -9.73 -1.17 5.19
C ILE A 176 -11.21 -1.41 4.90
N LYS A 177 -12.04 -0.95 5.84
CA LYS A 177 -13.50 -1.13 5.81
C LYS A 177 -14.20 0.21 5.95
N HIS A 178 -15.43 0.26 5.41
CA HIS A 178 -16.25 1.46 5.44
C HIS A 178 -15.54 2.67 4.80
N ARG A 179 -15.63 3.84 5.43
CA ARG A 179 -15.06 5.09 4.95
C ARG A 179 -13.59 5.26 5.36
N LYS A 180 -12.78 4.23 5.15
CA LYS A 180 -11.34 4.28 5.30
C LYS A 180 -10.68 4.18 3.92
N VAL A 181 -9.68 5.01 3.70
CA VAL A 181 -8.81 4.99 2.53
C VAL A 181 -7.38 4.88 3.02
N ASP A 182 -6.62 3.99 2.45
CA ASP A 182 -5.21 3.79 2.77
C ASP A 182 -4.37 4.12 1.53
N PHE A 183 -3.49 5.10 1.64
CA PHE A 183 -2.73 5.66 0.53
C PHE A 183 -1.36 5.01 0.45
N PHE A 184 -1.02 4.45 -0.70
CA PHE A 184 0.26 3.80 -0.94
C PHE A 184 1.38 4.82 -1.17
N VAL A 185 2.45 4.75 -0.36
CA VAL A 185 3.58 5.69 -0.38
C VAL A 185 4.92 4.99 -0.59
#